data_02ab3f98d6b91980e3a83e1eb78a446b
#
_entry.id   02ab3f98d6b91980e3a83e1eb78a446b
#
_cell.length_a   1.000
_cell.length_b   1.000
_cell.length_c   1.000
_cell.angle_alpha   90.00
_cell.angle_beta   90.00
_cell.angle_gamma   90.00
#
_symmetry.space_group_name_H-M   'P 1'
#
loop_
_entity.id
_entity.type
_entity.pdbx_description
1 polymer ?
#
loop_
_entity_poly.entity_id
_entity_poly.type
_entity_poly.pdbx_seq_one_letter_code
_entity_poly.pdbx_strand_id
1 'polypeptide(L)'
;MAAPHVREAIAAARTARAEFGLGLEGPVHDLLVIVEETAKLPVMVLRLGNGVAGAYMRRHEQSFVFLDGSEDVARQRFTLAHELGHHRLGHGSVVDGIEVLETGGGDPKEDQANAFAGEFLAPEAALNSWMDAHDDPPLDLEVVVDLAMWFAISTPAAVVRLVQADILQRPGDRKNLENAIKRGTHKGIEKMYASERADDALAKIAAEGHLPRLPRQMRENALGAYAAGTISIERLAAVMRRDVAAVKAVVHHFGINPVEEDPDW
;
A
#
# COMPACT_ATOMS: atom_id res chain seq x y z
N MET A 1 -0.28 11.37 -25.73
CA MET A 1 -1.59 11.19 -25.02
C MET A 1 -1.72 9.74 -24.58
N ALA A 2 -2.10 9.50 -23.33
CA ALA A 2 -2.30 8.14 -22.78
C ALA A 2 -3.41 7.37 -23.54
N ALA A 3 -3.31 6.04 -23.59
CA ALA A 3 -4.32 5.18 -24.22
C ALA A 3 -5.71 5.36 -23.55
N PRO A 4 -6.83 5.10 -24.25
CA PRO A 4 -8.17 5.30 -23.69
C PRO A 4 -8.41 4.55 -22.37
N HIS A 5 -8.02 3.28 -22.28
CA HIS A 5 -8.16 2.45 -21.09
C HIS A 5 -7.34 2.99 -19.89
N VAL A 6 -6.16 3.57 -20.14
CA VAL A 6 -5.33 4.22 -19.11
C VAL A 6 -6.02 5.47 -18.57
N ARG A 7 -6.64 6.28 -19.44
CA ARG A 7 -7.40 7.47 -19.00
C ARG A 7 -8.61 7.11 -18.14
N GLU A 8 -9.29 6.02 -18.47
CA GLU A 8 -10.39 5.48 -17.68
C GLU A 8 -9.93 5.11 -16.28
N ALA A 9 -8.80 4.42 -16.16
CA ALA A 9 -8.22 4.03 -14.88
C ALA A 9 -7.79 5.24 -14.03
N ILE A 10 -7.19 6.26 -14.64
CA ILE A 10 -6.86 7.52 -13.98
C ILE A 10 -8.14 8.21 -13.44
N ALA A 11 -9.20 8.28 -14.24
CA ALA A 11 -10.47 8.84 -13.80
C ALA A 11 -11.08 8.05 -12.66
N ALA A 12 -11.03 6.70 -12.70
CA ALA A 12 -11.48 5.83 -11.63
C ALA A 12 -10.68 6.05 -10.33
N ALA A 13 -9.37 6.26 -10.42
CA ALA A 13 -8.53 6.56 -9.26
C ALA A 13 -8.92 7.89 -8.60
N ARG A 14 -9.13 8.94 -9.39
CA ARG A 14 -9.60 10.25 -8.91
C ARG A 14 -10.97 10.15 -8.24
N THR A 15 -11.89 9.40 -8.85
CA THR A 15 -13.22 9.14 -8.27
C THR A 15 -13.10 8.39 -6.93
N ALA A 16 -12.28 7.35 -6.87
CA ALA A 16 -12.04 6.60 -5.64
C ALA A 16 -11.45 7.48 -4.53
N ARG A 17 -10.49 8.36 -4.85
CA ARG A 17 -9.95 9.31 -3.87
C ARG A 17 -11.04 10.25 -3.33
N ALA A 18 -11.91 10.78 -4.18
CA ALA A 18 -13.01 11.63 -3.77
C ALA A 18 -14.01 10.88 -2.87
N GLU A 19 -14.41 9.67 -3.25
CA GLU A 19 -15.30 8.83 -2.45
C GLU A 19 -14.71 8.46 -1.07
N PHE A 20 -13.38 8.31 -1.00
CA PHE A 20 -12.66 8.00 0.25
C PHE A 20 -12.31 9.24 1.08
N GLY A 21 -12.70 10.42 0.63
CA GLY A 21 -12.44 11.68 1.33
C GLY A 21 -10.97 12.12 1.36
N LEU A 22 -10.16 11.63 0.41
CA LEU A 22 -8.71 11.90 0.36
C LEU A 22 -8.34 13.21 -0.35
N GLY A 23 -9.23 13.76 -1.17
CA GLY A 23 -8.90 14.87 -2.05
C GLY A 23 -7.86 14.49 -3.13
N LEU A 24 -7.36 15.48 -3.87
CA LEU A 24 -6.37 15.27 -4.94
C LEU A 24 -5.02 15.96 -4.67
N GLU A 25 -4.83 16.58 -3.51
CA GLU A 25 -3.68 17.46 -3.24
C GLU A 25 -2.68 16.89 -2.23
N GLY A 26 -2.90 15.68 -1.70
CA GLY A 26 -2.03 15.11 -0.67
C GLY A 26 -1.74 13.63 -0.82
N PRO A 27 -0.78 13.12 -0.05
CA PRO A 27 -0.46 11.70 0.00
C PRO A 27 -1.56 10.88 0.68
N VAL A 28 -1.55 9.57 0.44
CA VAL A 28 -2.39 8.61 1.16
C VAL A 28 -1.56 7.99 2.27
N HIS A 29 -1.85 8.29 3.53
CA HIS A 29 -1.10 7.73 4.66
C HIS A 29 -1.57 6.31 5.01
N ASP A 30 -2.80 6.15 5.45
CA ASP A 30 -3.35 4.89 5.97
C ASP A 30 -4.05 4.05 4.88
N LEU A 31 -3.34 3.76 3.78
CA LEU A 31 -3.92 3.04 2.64
C LEU A 31 -4.62 1.74 3.04
N LEU A 32 -4.00 0.96 3.92
CA LEU A 32 -4.54 -0.33 4.34
C LEU A 32 -5.88 -0.18 5.09
N VAL A 33 -5.96 0.81 5.99
CA VAL A 33 -7.20 1.13 6.73
C VAL A 33 -8.28 1.60 5.76
N ILE A 34 -7.92 2.47 4.81
CA ILE A 34 -8.85 2.99 3.81
C ILE A 34 -9.42 1.85 2.95
N VAL A 35 -8.58 0.95 2.48
CA VAL A 35 -9.01 -0.19 1.67
C VAL A 35 -9.92 -1.13 2.47
N GLU A 36 -9.57 -1.47 3.71
CA GLU A 36 -10.40 -2.36 4.53
C GLU A 36 -11.69 -1.69 5.02
N GLU A 37 -11.63 -0.41 5.42
CA GLU A 37 -12.78 0.24 6.07
C GLU A 37 -13.69 0.98 5.11
N THR A 38 -13.14 1.61 4.07
CA THR A 38 -13.93 2.41 3.13
C THR A 38 -14.28 1.60 1.90
N ALA A 39 -13.32 0.94 1.26
CA ALA A 39 -13.59 0.08 0.12
C ALA A 39 -14.21 -1.27 0.52
N LYS A 40 -14.25 -1.61 1.82
CA LYS A 40 -14.75 -2.89 2.35
C LYS A 40 -14.06 -4.11 1.72
N LEU A 41 -12.80 -3.95 1.36
CA LEU A 41 -11.98 -4.96 0.70
C LEU A 41 -10.99 -5.55 1.69
N PRO A 42 -11.23 -6.76 2.22
CA PRO A 42 -10.36 -7.40 3.21
C PRO A 42 -8.96 -7.65 2.64
N VAL A 43 -7.93 -7.30 3.41
CA VAL A 43 -6.52 -7.43 3.02
C VAL A 43 -5.79 -8.41 3.92
N MET A 44 -5.13 -9.39 3.32
CA MET A 44 -4.25 -10.35 4.00
C MET A 44 -2.80 -10.09 3.62
N VAL A 45 -1.94 -9.83 4.61
CA VAL A 45 -0.50 -9.74 4.41
C VAL A 45 0.11 -11.07 4.84
N LEU A 46 0.72 -11.78 3.90
CA LEU A 46 1.26 -13.13 4.08
C LEU A 46 2.64 -13.21 3.42
N ARG A 47 3.36 -14.29 3.61
CA ARG A 47 4.48 -14.65 2.72
C ARG A 47 3.94 -15.47 1.57
N LEU A 48 3.84 -14.87 0.38
CA LEU A 48 3.31 -15.54 -0.81
C LEU A 48 4.38 -16.38 -1.52
N GLY A 49 5.60 -15.88 -1.59
CA GLY A 49 6.72 -16.56 -2.25
C GLY A 49 6.58 -16.63 -3.79
N ASN A 50 7.52 -17.31 -4.43
CA ASN A 50 7.52 -17.58 -5.89
C ASN A 50 7.42 -16.32 -6.78
N GLY A 51 7.88 -15.15 -6.30
CA GLY A 51 7.82 -13.90 -7.05
C GLY A 51 6.42 -13.30 -7.19
N VAL A 52 5.43 -13.78 -6.40
CA VAL A 52 4.10 -13.19 -6.32
C VAL A 52 4.14 -11.99 -5.37
N ALA A 53 3.82 -10.80 -5.85
CA ALA A 53 3.76 -9.58 -5.05
C ALA A 53 2.37 -9.38 -4.42
N GLY A 54 1.31 -9.72 -5.13
CA GLY A 54 -0.06 -9.62 -4.68
C GLY A 54 -1.02 -10.50 -5.45
N ALA A 55 -2.27 -10.49 -5.04
CA ALA A 55 -3.36 -11.13 -5.75
C ALA A 55 -4.70 -10.49 -5.37
N TYR A 56 -5.51 -10.20 -6.36
CA TYR A 56 -6.92 -9.88 -6.20
C TYR A 56 -7.75 -11.12 -6.48
N MET A 57 -8.55 -11.53 -5.51
CA MET A 57 -9.46 -12.67 -5.66
C MET A 57 -10.91 -12.22 -5.50
N ARG A 58 -11.73 -12.59 -6.47
CA ARG A 58 -13.18 -12.41 -6.44
C ARG A 58 -13.87 -13.75 -6.50
N ARG A 59 -14.63 -14.07 -5.46
CA ARG A 59 -15.43 -15.31 -5.41
C ARG A 59 -16.86 -14.97 -5.00
N HIS A 60 -17.79 -15.20 -5.92
CA HIS A 60 -19.18 -14.76 -5.80
C HIS A 60 -19.25 -13.25 -5.57
N GLU A 61 -19.82 -12.80 -4.48
CA GLU A 61 -19.94 -11.38 -4.10
C GLU A 61 -18.82 -10.91 -3.16
N GLN A 62 -17.89 -11.79 -2.80
CA GLN A 62 -16.78 -11.46 -1.90
C GLN A 62 -15.49 -11.24 -2.66
N SER A 63 -14.77 -10.21 -2.29
CA SER A 63 -13.45 -9.91 -2.83
C SER A 63 -12.42 -9.84 -1.71
N PHE A 64 -11.17 -10.21 -2.02
CA PHE A 64 -10.05 -10.24 -1.08
C PHE A 64 -8.79 -9.81 -1.79
N VAL A 65 -7.90 -9.16 -1.06
CA VAL A 65 -6.53 -8.85 -1.50
C VAL A 65 -5.53 -9.63 -0.65
N PHE A 66 -4.52 -10.18 -1.32
CA PHE A 66 -3.35 -10.79 -0.70
C PHE A 66 -2.13 -9.98 -1.07
N LEU A 67 -1.25 -9.72 -0.10
CA LEU A 67 0.02 -9.00 -0.30
C LEU A 67 1.17 -9.85 0.21
N ASP A 68 2.31 -9.80 -0.49
CA ASP A 68 3.53 -10.39 0.05
C ASP A 68 4.16 -9.42 1.08
N GLY A 69 4.13 -9.84 2.35
CA GLY A 69 4.74 -9.11 3.46
C GLY A 69 6.28 -9.15 3.48
N SER A 70 6.93 -9.87 2.56
CA SER A 70 8.39 -9.86 2.44
C SER A 70 8.92 -8.70 1.58
N GLU A 71 8.03 -8.04 0.81
CA GLU A 71 8.36 -6.87 0.01
C GLU A 71 8.52 -5.61 0.89
N ASP A 72 9.26 -4.61 0.38
CA ASP A 72 9.33 -3.31 1.06
C ASP A 72 7.96 -2.59 1.08
N VAL A 73 7.81 -1.63 2.00
CA VAL A 73 6.52 -0.96 2.23
C VAL A 73 6.03 -0.18 1.02
N ALA A 74 6.92 0.47 0.29
CA ALA A 74 6.51 1.21 -0.91
C ALA A 74 5.97 0.26 -1.98
N ARG A 75 6.57 -0.93 -2.11
CA ARG A 75 6.09 -2.00 -2.99
C ARG A 75 4.74 -2.55 -2.50
N GLN A 76 4.61 -2.90 -1.22
CA GLN A 76 3.34 -3.36 -0.67
C GLN A 76 2.20 -2.34 -0.87
N ARG A 77 2.49 -1.05 -0.70
CA ARG A 77 1.52 0.02 -0.94
C ARG A 77 1.11 0.12 -2.40
N PHE A 78 2.10 0.04 -3.32
CA PHE A 78 1.81 0.05 -4.75
C PHE A 78 0.96 -1.16 -5.14
N THR A 79 1.35 -2.36 -4.68
CA THR A 79 0.57 -3.58 -4.91
C THR A 79 -0.85 -3.45 -4.37
N LEU A 80 -1.04 -2.93 -3.15
CA LEU A 80 -2.38 -2.74 -2.59
C LEU A 80 -3.23 -1.77 -3.41
N ALA A 81 -2.65 -0.68 -3.88
CA ALA A 81 -3.36 0.27 -4.76
C ALA A 81 -3.66 -0.33 -6.13
N HIS A 82 -2.78 -1.19 -6.66
CA HIS A 82 -2.96 -1.93 -7.89
C HIS A 82 -4.14 -2.92 -7.77
N GLU A 83 -4.17 -3.74 -6.72
CA GLU A 83 -5.27 -4.67 -6.45
C GLU A 83 -6.62 -3.94 -6.20
N LEU A 84 -6.57 -2.76 -5.55
CA LEU A 84 -7.72 -1.89 -5.46
C LEU A 84 -8.17 -1.41 -6.86
N GLY A 85 -7.22 -1.17 -7.76
CA GLY A 85 -7.50 -0.85 -9.18
C GLY A 85 -8.28 -1.97 -9.87
N HIS A 86 -7.84 -3.22 -9.73
CA HIS A 86 -8.58 -4.38 -10.26
C HIS A 86 -10.00 -4.46 -9.70
N HIS A 87 -10.15 -4.23 -8.40
CA HIS A 87 -11.46 -4.21 -7.75
C HIS A 87 -12.37 -3.11 -8.29
N ARG A 88 -11.86 -1.88 -8.41
CA ARG A 88 -12.63 -0.69 -8.83
C ARG A 88 -13.00 -0.71 -10.31
N LEU A 89 -12.16 -1.31 -11.13
CA LEU A 89 -12.38 -1.46 -12.58
C LEU A 89 -13.17 -2.72 -12.95
N GLY A 90 -13.56 -3.53 -11.96
CA GLY A 90 -14.38 -4.71 -12.17
C GLY A 90 -13.65 -5.85 -12.86
N HIS A 91 -12.32 -5.90 -12.76
CA HIS A 91 -11.53 -7.01 -13.28
C HIS A 91 -11.85 -8.32 -12.53
N GLY A 92 -11.61 -9.45 -13.18
CA GLY A 92 -11.72 -10.77 -12.55
C GLY A 92 -10.60 -11.02 -11.54
N SER A 93 -10.55 -12.23 -10.97
CA SER A 93 -9.44 -12.62 -10.11
C SER A 93 -8.12 -12.62 -10.88
N VAL A 94 -7.09 -12.05 -10.26
CA VAL A 94 -5.74 -11.89 -10.82
C VAL A 94 -4.71 -12.32 -9.77
N VAL A 95 -3.56 -12.82 -10.22
CA VAL A 95 -2.40 -13.11 -9.37
C VAL A 95 -1.19 -12.46 -10.03
N ASP A 96 -0.59 -11.49 -9.37
CA ASP A 96 0.42 -10.62 -9.94
C ASP A 96 1.82 -10.94 -9.45
N GLY A 97 2.69 -11.18 -10.41
CA GLY A 97 4.13 -11.23 -10.18
C GLY A 97 4.74 -9.84 -10.11
N ILE A 98 5.94 -9.73 -9.53
CA ILE A 98 6.69 -8.48 -9.45
C ILE A 98 6.90 -7.86 -10.84
N GLU A 99 7.15 -8.67 -11.86
CA GLU A 99 7.38 -8.21 -13.24
C GLU A 99 6.14 -7.52 -13.84
N VAL A 100 4.95 -8.03 -13.56
CA VAL A 100 3.68 -7.46 -14.05
C VAL A 100 3.45 -6.07 -13.45
N LEU A 101 3.73 -5.90 -12.17
CA LEU A 101 3.62 -4.61 -11.48
C LEU A 101 4.62 -3.55 -12.01
N GLU A 102 5.73 -4.00 -12.58
CA GLU A 102 6.76 -3.09 -13.14
C GLU A 102 6.48 -2.70 -14.60
N THR A 103 5.93 -3.61 -15.39
CA THR A 103 5.85 -3.47 -16.85
C THR A 103 4.43 -3.51 -17.42
N GLY A 104 3.41 -3.89 -16.62
CA GLY A 104 2.04 -4.13 -17.08
C GLY A 104 1.89 -5.43 -17.88
N GLY A 105 2.99 -6.13 -18.18
CA GLY A 105 2.98 -7.42 -18.88
C GLY A 105 2.33 -7.44 -20.27
N GLY A 106 1.91 -6.26 -20.79
CA GLY A 106 1.19 -6.14 -22.06
C GLY A 106 -0.32 -6.48 -21.99
N ASP A 107 -0.84 -6.75 -20.80
CA ASP A 107 -2.29 -6.89 -20.59
C ASP A 107 -2.91 -5.51 -20.31
N PRO A 108 -3.90 -5.06 -21.09
CA PRO A 108 -4.58 -3.79 -20.85
C PRO A 108 -5.17 -3.64 -19.43
N LYS A 109 -5.54 -4.72 -18.76
CA LYS A 109 -6.05 -4.68 -17.38
C LYS A 109 -4.94 -4.35 -16.39
N GLU A 110 -3.74 -4.88 -16.61
CA GLU A 110 -2.56 -4.58 -15.81
C GLU A 110 -2.10 -3.12 -16.02
N ASP A 111 -2.13 -2.65 -17.27
CA ASP A 111 -1.87 -1.24 -17.57
C ASP A 111 -2.88 -0.32 -16.87
N GLN A 112 -4.16 -0.72 -16.82
CA GLN A 112 -5.20 0.00 -16.10
C GLN A 112 -4.94 0.00 -14.58
N ALA A 113 -4.64 -1.16 -14.00
CA ALA A 113 -4.39 -1.28 -12.57
C ALA A 113 -3.13 -0.50 -12.14
N ASN A 114 -2.06 -0.56 -12.95
CA ASN A 114 -0.85 0.25 -12.74
C ASN A 114 -1.12 1.75 -12.85
N ALA A 115 -1.89 2.18 -13.84
CA ALA A 115 -2.27 3.59 -14.00
C ALA A 115 -3.16 4.08 -12.84
N PHE A 116 -4.11 3.24 -12.40
CA PHE A 116 -4.92 3.50 -11.22
C PHE A 116 -4.04 3.68 -9.98
N ALA A 117 -3.15 2.71 -9.71
CA ALA A 117 -2.28 2.74 -8.54
C ALA A 117 -1.40 4.00 -8.50
N GLY A 118 -0.77 4.34 -9.62
CA GLY A 118 0.05 5.53 -9.72
C GLY A 118 -0.73 6.82 -9.43
N GLU A 119 -1.88 7.01 -10.07
CA GLU A 119 -2.72 8.19 -9.86
C GLU A 119 -3.37 8.20 -8.48
N PHE A 120 -3.71 7.05 -7.93
CA PHE A 120 -4.28 6.94 -6.60
C PHE A 120 -3.29 7.33 -5.51
N LEU A 121 -2.03 6.89 -5.60
CA LEU A 121 -0.99 7.16 -4.60
C LEU A 121 -0.37 8.55 -4.73
N ALA A 122 -0.11 8.98 -5.96
CA ALA A 122 0.53 10.26 -6.27
C ALA A 122 -0.19 10.93 -7.46
N PRO A 123 -1.38 11.56 -7.21
CA PRO A 123 -2.14 12.22 -8.27
C PRO A 123 -1.35 13.37 -8.88
N GLU A 124 -1.58 13.61 -10.17
CA GLU A 124 -0.96 14.72 -10.91
C GLU A 124 -1.13 16.07 -10.18
N ALA A 125 -2.33 16.36 -9.67
CA ALA A 125 -2.59 17.58 -8.92
C ALA A 125 -1.74 17.70 -7.66
N ALA A 126 -1.55 16.58 -6.92
CA ALA A 126 -0.72 16.57 -5.71
C ALA A 126 0.77 16.73 -6.04
N LEU A 127 1.25 16.17 -7.15
CA LEU A 127 2.61 16.37 -7.62
C LEU A 127 2.87 17.85 -7.94
N ASN A 128 1.96 18.50 -8.69
CA ASN A 128 2.06 19.92 -8.99
C ASN A 128 2.01 20.76 -7.71
N SER A 129 1.07 20.49 -6.79
CA SER A 129 0.99 21.20 -5.49
C SER A 129 2.27 21.04 -4.66
N TRP A 130 2.91 19.87 -4.71
CA TRP A 130 4.18 19.65 -4.02
C TRP A 130 5.32 20.46 -4.64
N MET A 131 5.40 20.50 -5.98
CA MET A 131 6.39 21.32 -6.71
C MET A 131 6.22 22.80 -6.39
N ASP A 132 4.99 23.31 -6.49
CA ASP A 132 4.66 24.70 -6.18
C ASP A 132 5.03 25.06 -4.73
N ALA A 133 4.75 24.19 -3.76
CA ALA A 133 5.05 24.40 -2.35
C ALA A 133 6.56 24.43 -2.04
N HIS A 134 7.39 23.91 -2.96
CA HIS A 134 8.85 23.88 -2.83
C HIS A 134 9.54 24.82 -3.86
N ASP A 135 8.82 25.82 -4.40
CA ASP A 135 9.34 26.80 -5.35
C ASP A 135 9.95 26.17 -6.62
N ASP A 136 9.29 25.16 -7.19
CA ASP A 136 9.72 24.43 -8.41
C ASP A 136 11.21 24.03 -8.38
N PRO A 137 11.65 23.20 -7.43
CA PRO A 137 13.04 22.86 -7.29
C PRO A 137 13.56 22.10 -8.52
N PRO A 138 14.86 22.22 -8.86
CA PRO A 138 15.44 21.41 -9.91
C PRO A 138 15.32 19.91 -9.56
N LEU A 139 14.82 19.10 -10.49
CA LEU A 139 14.57 17.67 -10.29
C LEU A 139 15.90 16.88 -10.30
N ASP A 140 16.65 16.99 -9.22
CA ASP A 140 17.79 16.10 -8.93
C ASP A 140 17.36 14.85 -8.15
N LEU A 141 18.30 14.00 -7.80
CA LEU A 141 17.99 12.75 -7.11
C LEU A 141 17.48 12.96 -5.67
N GLU A 142 17.96 14.01 -4.98
CA GLU A 142 17.55 14.29 -3.59
C GLU A 142 16.10 14.77 -3.56
N VAL A 143 15.73 15.68 -4.46
CA VAL A 143 14.35 16.17 -4.62
C VAL A 143 13.40 15.04 -4.98
N VAL A 144 13.80 14.14 -5.89
CA VAL A 144 12.95 13.00 -6.28
C VAL A 144 12.81 11.98 -5.14
N VAL A 145 13.84 11.77 -4.33
CA VAL A 145 13.76 10.92 -3.12
C VAL A 145 12.83 11.56 -2.08
N ASP A 146 12.94 12.88 -1.84
CA ASP A 146 12.08 13.57 -0.88
C ASP A 146 10.60 13.49 -1.29
N LEU A 147 10.31 13.77 -2.57
CA LEU A 147 8.97 13.60 -3.14
C LEU A 147 8.47 12.16 -3.00
N ALA A 148 9.30 11.17 -3.30
CA ALA A 148 8.94 9.75 -3.17
C ALA A 148 8.58 9.40 -1.71
N MET A 149 9.34 9.89 -0.75
CA MET A 149 9.06 9.69 0.67
C MET A 149 7.78 10.41 1.11
N TRP A 150 7.54 11.62 0.63
CA TRP A 150 6.29 12.35 0.90
C TRP A 150 5.05 11.56 0.48
N PHE A 151 5.07 10.98 -0.72
CA PHE A 151 3.96 10.16 -1.24
C PHE A 151 3.99 8.71 -0.75
N ALA A 152 5.01 8.29 -0.03
CA ALA A 152 5.27 6.90 0.38
C ALA A 152 5.21 5.92 -0.79
N ILE A 153 5.87 6.28 -1.88
CA ILE A 153 6.10 5.48 -3.07
C ILE A 153 7.60 5.25 -3.25
N SER A 154 8.00 4.30 -4.09
CA SER A 154 9.42 4.10 -4.38
C SER A 154 10.00 5.23 -5.25
N THR A 155 11.28 5.52 -5.11
CA THR A 155 11.97 6.52 -5.96
C THR A 155 11.82 6.22 -7.46
N PRO A 156 11.91 4.97 -7.96
CA PRO A 156 11.57 4.65 -9.34
C PRO A 156 10.14 5.03 -9.73
N ALA A 157 9.17 4.74 -8.86
CA ALA A 157 7.76 5.10 -9.10
C ALA A 157 7.57 6.63 -9.17
N ALA A 158 8.26 7.39 -8.33
CA ALA A 158 8.25 8.85 -8.37
C ALA A 158 8.73 9.39 -9.73
N VAL A 159 9.83 8.85 -10.28
CA VAL A 159 10.31 9.23 -11.62
C VAL A 159 9.26 8.96 -12.68
N VAL A 160 8.62 7.79 -12.65
CA VAL A 160 7.53 7.44 -13.58
C VAL A 160 6.37 8.43 -13.47
N ARG A 161 5.95 8.76 -12.24
CA ARG A 161 4.86 9.72 -12.01
C ARG A 161 5.18 11.13 -12.48
N LEU A 162 6.38 11.63 -12.23
CA LEU A 162 6.84 12.92 -12.71
C LEU A 162 6.84 13.01 -14.25
N VAL A 163 7.22 11.92 -14.94
CA VAL A 163 7.13 11.83 -16.39
C VAL A 163 5.68 11.80 -16.88
N GLN A 164 4.82 11.02 -16.22
CA GLN A 164 3.40 10.92 -16.59
C GLN A 164 2.63 12.22 -16.35
N ALA A 165 3.01 13.00 -15.34
CA ALA A 165 2.46 14.31 -15.02
C ALA A 165 3.05 15.45 -15.87
N ASP A 166 3.93 15.12 -16.84
CA ASP A 166 4.63 16.10 -17.69
C ASP A 166 5.49 17.13 -16.92
N ILE A 167 5.91 16.79 -15.70
CA ILE A 167 6.80 17.61 -14.86
C ILE A 167 8.26 17.35 -15.24
N LEU A 168 8.65 16.07 -15.40
CA LEU A 168 10.00 15.66 -15.84
C LEU A 168 10.01 15.48 -17.37
N GLN A 169 10.19 16.59 -18.10
CA GLN A 169 10.06 16.61 -19.55
C GLN A 169 11.38 16.32 -20.31
N ARG A 170 12.53 16.65 -19.71
CA ARG A 170 13.83 16.54 -20.40
C ARG A 170 14.33 15.09 -20.38
N PRO A 171 14.54 14.44 -21.56
CA PRO A 171 15.00 13.06 -21.61
C PRO A 171 16.36 12.84 -20.95
N GLY A 172 17.23 13.85 -20.96
CA GLY A 172 18.54 13.80 -20.31
C GLY A 172 18.44 13.70 -18.79
N ASP A 173 17.57 14.48 -18.17
CA ASP A 173 17.36 14.50 -16.72
C ASP A 173 16.75 13.19 -16.26
N ARG A 174 15.74 12.69 -16.98
CA ARG A 174 15.15 11.37 -16.75
C ARG A 174 16.23 10.26 -16.77
N LYS A 175 17.07 10.24 -17.83
CA LYS A 175 18.13 9.23 -17.98
C LYS A 175 19.16 9.30 -16.84
N ASN A 176 19.49 10.50 -16.37
CA ASN A 176 20.41 10.71 -15.26
C ASN A 176 19.84 10.14 -13.97
N LEU A 177 18.58 10.39 -13.67
CA LEU A 177 17.85 9.84 -12.51
C LEU A 177 17.77 8.30 -12.58
N GLU A 178 17.35 7.75 -13.72
CA GLU A 178 17.29 6.30 -13.92
C GLU A 178 18.66 5.63 -13.73
N ASN A 179 19.75 6.26 -14.21
CA ASN A 179 21.10 5.75 -14.01
C ASN A 179 21.55 5.81 -12.54
N ALA A 180 21.21 6.88 -11.81
CA ALA A 180 21.51 7.01 -10.39
C ALA A 180 20.74 5.96 -9.58
N ILE A 181 19.48 5.71 -9.92
CA ILE A 181 18.65 4.67 -9.33
C ILE A 181 19.21 3.27 -9.58
N LYS A 182 19.62 2.97 -10.84
CA LYS A 182 20.27 1.68 -11.17
C LYS A 182 21.55 1.44 -10.40
N ARG A 183 22.33 2.49 -10.11
CA ARG A 183 23.54 2.40 -9.26
C ARG A 183 23.20 2.27 -7.75
N GLY A 184 21.94 2.39 -7.35
CA GLY A 184 21.51 2.33 -5.96
C GLY A 184 21.82 3.59 -5.13
N THR A 185 22.20 4.71 -5.77
CA THR A 185 22.56 5.97 -5.08
C THR A 185 21.41 6.51 -4.23
N HIS A 186 20.16 6.38 -4.70
CA HIS A 186 18.95 6.78 -3.98
C HIS A 186 18.82 6.11 -2.61
N LYS A 187 19.25 4.84 -2.46
CA LYS A 187 19.11 4.09 -1.19
C LYS A 187 19.90 4.72 -0.03
N GLY A 188 21.02 5.37 -0.34
CA GLY A 188 21.79 6.12 0.66
C GLY A 188 21.04 7.35 1.16
N ILE A 189 20.40 8.08 0.26
CA ILE A 189 19.60 9.26 0.57
C ILE A 189 18.32 8.85 1.34
N GLU A 190 17.63 7.82 0.87
CA GLU A 190 16.45 7.26 1.56
C GLU A 190 16.77 6.87 3.00
N LYS A 191 17.91 6.21 3.23
CA LYS A 191 18.36 5.81 4.57
C LYS A 191 18.68 7.02 5.47
N MET A 192 19.29 8.06 4.90
CA MET A 192 19.58 9.31 5.62
C MET A 192 18.26 9.98 6.07
N TYR A 193 17.33 10.17 5.15
CA TYR A 193 16.03 10.79 5.45
C TYR A 193 15.17 9.96 6.40
N ALA A 194 15.17 8.64 6.26
CA ALA A 194 14.45 7.75 7.19
C ALA A 194 15.02 7.85 8.62
N SER A 195 16.34 8.08 8.78
CA SER A 195 16.97 8.30 10.08
C SER A 195 16.57 9.64 10.70
N GLU A 196 16.44 10.68 9.89
CA GLU A 196 16.06 12.02 10.33
C GLU A 196 14.56 12.14 10.67
N ARG A 197 13.73 11.33 10.01
CA ARG A 197 12.27 11.33 10.11
C ARG A 197 11.73 10.07 10.82
N ALA A 198 12.51 9.47 11.72
CA ALA A 198 12.16 8.22 12.41
C ALA A 198 10.82 8.26 13.20
N ASP A 199 10.39 9.46 13.60
CA ASP A 199 9.11 9.68 14.29
C ASP A 199 7.92 9.91 13.33
N ASP A 200 8.15 9.93 12.03
CA ASP A 200 7.12 10.15 11.02
C ASP A 200 6.14 8.95 10.95
N ALA A 201 4.87 9.23 10.65
CA ALA A 201 3.82 8.23 10.50
C ALA A 201 4.19 7.17 9.46
N LEU A 202 4.90 7.55 8.37
CA LEU A 202 5.37 6.63 7.34
C LEU A 202 6.44 5.67 7.83
N ALA A 203 7.34 6.09 8.73
CA ALA A 203 8.32 5.22 9.35
C ALA A 203 7.65 4.15 10.24
N LYS A 204 6.56 4.52 10.94
CA LYS A 204 5.76 3.59 11.74
C LYS A 204 5.01 2.59 10.86
N ILE A 205 4.40 3.04 9.76
CA ILE A 205 3.77 2.17 8.77
C ILE A 205 4.80 1.22 8.17
N ALA A 206 6.01 1.69 7.88
CA ALA A 206 7.10 0.89 7.37
C ALA A 206 7.52 -0.21 8.35
N ALA A 207 7.61 0.09 9.63
CA ALA A 207 7.97 -0.90 10.66
C ALA A 207 6.92 -2.01 10.81
N GLU A 208 5.64 -1.72 10.55
CA GLU A 208 4.54 -2.67 10.65
C GLU A 208 4.27 -3.44 9.34
N GLY A 209 4.70 -2.91 8.21
CA GLY A 209 4.40 -3.44 6.87
C GLY A 209 4.91 -4.85 6.60
N HIS A 210 5.95 -5.30 7.32
CA HIS A 210 6.51 -6.64 7.17
C HIS A 210 5.83 -7.71 8.03
N LEU A 211 4.85 -7.33 8.84
CA LEU A 211 4.22 -8.26 9.77
C LEU A 211 3.05 -8.97 9.10
N PRO A 212 3.05 -10.33 9.08
CA PRO A 212 1.90 -11.08 8.62
C PRO A 212 0.63 -10.67 9.38
N ARG A 213 -0.44 -10.38 8.65
CA ARG A 213 -1.71 -10.01 9.27
C ARG A 213 -2.91 -10.56 8.50
N LEU A 214 -3.97 -10.82 9.23
CA LEU A 214 -5.29 -11.11 8.66
C LEU A 214 -6.13 -9.82 8.58
N PRO A 215 -7.19 -9.80 7.76
CA PRO A 215 -8.10 -8.67 7.65
C PRO A 215 -8.59 -8.20 9.03
N ARG A 216 -8.80 -6.90 9.18
CA ARG A 216 -9.22 -6.28 10.44
C ARG A 216 -10.45 -6.96 11.04
N GLN A 217 -11.50 -7.16 10.24
CA GLN A 217 -12.73 -7.80 10.70
C GLN A 217 -12.50 -9.21 11.26
N MET A 218 -11.59 -10.00 10.65
CA MET A 218 -11.26 -11.33 11.16
C MET A 218 -10.54 -11.25 12.50
N ARG A 219 -9.67 -10.27 12.69
CA ARG A 219 -8.95 -10.05 13.95
C ARG A 219 -9.91 -9.58 15.05
N GLU A 220 -10.81 -8.66 14.73
CA GLU A 220 -11.84 -8.17 15.66
C GLU A 220 -12.79 -9.29 16.08
N ASN A 221 -13.25 -10.11 15.13
CA ASN A 221 -14.08 -11.27 15.42
C ASN A 221 -13.37 -12.29 16.32
N ALA A 222 -12.09 -12.54 16.08
CA ALA A 222 -11.29 -13.45 16.94
C ALA A 222 -11.10 -12.87 18.34
N LEU A 223 -10.88 -11.56 18.46
CA LEU A 223 -10.77 -10.90 19.75
C LEU A 223 -12.09 -10.95 20.52
N GLY A 224 -13.23 -10.71 19.85
CA GLY A 224 -14.56 -10.86 20.41
C GLY A 224 -14.85 -12.30 20.87
N ALA A 225 -14.45 -13.30 20.08
CA ALA A 225 -14.59 -14.72 20.43
C ALA A 225 -13.72 -15.11 21.65
N TYR A 226 -12.52 -14.51 21.77
CA TYR A 226 -11.68 -14.69 22.97
C TYR A 226 -12.32 -14.03 24.20
N ALA A 227 -12.78 -12.80 24.09
CA ALA A 227 -13.46 -12.11 25.19
C ALA A 227 -14.72 -12.84 25.65
N ALA A 228 -15.44 -13.50 24.72
CA ALA A 228 -16.59 -14.34 25.02
C ALA A 228 -16.23 -15.76 25.55
N GLY A 229 -14.94 -16.08 25.72
CA GLY A 229 -14.50 -17.40 26.18
C GLY A 229 -14.60 -18.52 25.14
N THR A 230 -15.01 -18.23 23.90
CA THR A 230 -15.25 -19.23 22.84
C THR A 230 -13.95 -19.77 22.21
N ILE A 231 -12.86 -19.03 22.27
CA ILE A 231 -11.54 -19.48 21.82
C ILE A 231 -10.48 -19.22 22.87
N SER A 232 -9.43 -20.07 22.91
CA SER A 232 -8.30 -19.88 23.79
C SER A 232 -7.35 -18.76 23.34
N ILE A 233 -6.45 -18.32 24.23
CA ILE A 233 -5.41 -17.34 23.91
C ILE A 233 -4.45 -17.85 22.84
N GLU A 234 -4.16 -19.17 22.80
CA GLU A 234 -3.34 -19.80 21.78
C GLU A 234 -4.02 -19.71 20.40
N ARG A 235 -5.34 -19.92 20.36
CA ARG A 235 -6.12 -19.78 19.12
C ARG A 235 -6.18 -18.33 18.66
N LEU A 236 -6.37 -17.39 19.59
CA LEU A 236 -6.29 -15.95 19.28
C LEU A 236 -4.92 -15.58 18.73
N ALA A 237 -3.83 -16.04 19.37
CA ALA A 237 -2.47 -15.78 18.93
C ALA A 237 -2.20 -16.34 17.51
N ALA A 238 -2.71 -17.55 17.23
CA ALA A 238 -2.63 -18.14 15.89
C ALA A 238 -3.37 -17.30 14.84
N VAL A 239 -4.57 -16.79 15.15
CA VAL A 239 -5.32 -15.88 14.26
C VAL A 239 -4.59 -14.56 14.10
N MET A 240 -4.05 -14.00 15.19
CA MET A 240 -3.28 -12.73 15.14
C MET A 240 -1.92 -12.90 14.44
N ARG A 241 -1.49 -14.13 14.17
CA ARG A 241 -0.15 -14.47 13.65
C ARG A 241 0.97 -13.85 14.50
N ARG A 242 0.81 -13.93 15.81
CA ARG A 242 1.70 -13.39 16.81
C ARG A 242 2.07 -14.45 17.84
N ASP A 243 3.15 -14.22 18.55
CA ASP A 243 3.53 -15.01 19.71
C ASP A 243 2.48 -14.90 20.82
N VAL A 244 2.23 -16.01 21.52
CA VAL A 244 1.22 -16.08 22.60
C VAL A 244 1.53 -15.09 23.71
N ALA A 245 2.81 -14.93 24.09
CA ALA A 245 3.20 -14.00 25.15
C ALA A 245 2.93 -12.54 24.74
N ALA A 246 3.19 -12.19 23.47
CA ALA A 246 2.89 -10.86 22.93
C ALA A 246 1.38 -10.58 22.95
N VAL A 247 0.55 -11.55 22.54
CA VAL A 247 -0.92 -11.39 22.57
C VAL A 247 -1.44 -11.30 23.99
N LYS A 248 -0.93 -12.11 24.93
CA LYS A 248 -1.26 -12.02 26.37
C LYS A 248 -0.97 -10.62 26.92
N ALA A 249 0.18 -10.05 26.61
CA ALA A 249 0.54 -8.71 27.05
C ALA A 249 -0.45 -7.66 26.54
N VAL A 250 -0.88 -7.75 25.26
CA VAL A 250 -1.84 -6.83 24.66
C VAL A 250 -3.23 -6.96 25.31
N VAL A 251 -3.79 -8.16 25.39
CA VAL A 251 -5.13 -8.35 25.98
C VAL A 251 -5.17 -7.93 27.43
N HIS A 252 -4.11 -8.21 28.20
CA HIS A 252 -3.98 -7.77 29.59
C HIS A 252 -3.89 -6.24 29.69
N HIS A 253 -3.09 -5.59 28.83
CA HIS A 253 -2.96 -4.13 28.81
C HIS A 253 -4.31 -3.42 28.56
N PHE A 254 -5.15 -3.98 27.69
CA PHE A 254 -6.47 -3.45 27.38
C PHE A 254 -7.60 -3.99 28.27
N GLY A 255 -7.28 -4.81 29.29
CA GLY A 255 -8.26 -5.36 30.20
C GLY A 255 -9.24 -6.35 29.55
N ILE A 256 -8.83 -6.97 28.44
CA ILE A 256 -9.67 -7.95 27.72
C ILE A 256 -9.44 -9.32 28.36
N ASN A 257 -10.35 -9.70 29.26
CA ASN A 257 -10.33 -11.02 29.90
C ASN A 257 -11.47 -11.86 29.31
N PRO A 258 -11.25 -13.18 29.09
CA PRO A 258 -12.34 -14.07 28.71
C PRO A 258 -13.39 -14.10 29.83
N VAL A 259 -14.65 -14.18 29.43
CA VAL A 259 -15.71 -14.47 30.40
C VAL A 259 -15.42 -15.86 30.96
N GLU A 260 -15.16 -15.96 32.30
CA GLU A 260 -15.06 -17.24 32.97
C GLU A 260 -16.43 -17.90 32.88
N GLU A 261 -16.48 -19.11 32.32
CA GLU A 261 -17.72 -19.93 32.44
C GLU A 261 -17.99 -20.12 33.93
N ASP A 262 -19.18 -19.69 34.33
CA ASP A 262 -19.64 -19.97 35.71
C ASP A 262 -19.70 -21.50 35.89
N PRO A 263 -18.91 -22.08 36.79
CA PRO A 263 -18.83 -23.53 36.89
C PRO A 263 -20.13 -24.20 37.41
N ASP A 264 -21.19 -23.40 37.59
CA ASP A 264 -22.47 -23.85 38.16
C ASP A 264 -23.64 -23.92 37.11
N TRP A 265 -23.34 -24.18 35.81
CA TRP A 265 -24.33 -24.60 34.83
C TRP A 265 -24.13 -26.02 34.36
#